data_97bbaf85c91135acfb90bc3aa3714387
#
_entry.id   97bbaf85c91135acfb90bc3aa3714387
#
_cell.length_a   1.000
_cell.length_b   1.000
_cell.length_c   1.000
_cell.angle_alpha   90.00
_cell.angle_beta   90.00
_cell.angle_gamma   90.00
#
_symmetry.space_group_name_H-M   'P 1'
#
loop_
_entity.id
_entity.type
_entity.pdbx_description
1 polymer ?
#
loop_
_entity_poly.entity_id
_entity_poly.type
_entity_poly.pdbx_seq_one_letter_code
_entity_poly.pdbx_strand_id
1 'polypeptide(L)'
;MRLFLTDNTFKVHGQVYTGVPFLVDDEMALVNAPNDYLFYVSVVRGRTASAKTWQTYGNHLYEFFGFLESNDLRWDNVNQTHFAAWRDSMLTRGCVRSTVNQRLSAVSNFYRWALRDGLTHNLPFQTQEVWIAKPAGFLAHVDAKGNRFQANELTLRTAKGLPRFLLTEQAKQFVATLSPWRNRLMAYLMWLCGLRREEVTALNMRVLPNPSGHAPGKGLRMMLDAKITPTKGSKTRWVLVPYDLVVQLWDYMVFERPRLTKLYQNKHGKDETDLLFLTEYGNPISLEGMNNTFRKASEKSGVKCTPHMLRHTFGTYEFLRMSEHKSSDGALHWVRDRMGHSSSSITEVYIHAADLVSHDEIDGYQAEICELLKGDVNGYSS
;
A
#
# COMPACT_ATOMS: atom_id res chain seq x y z
N MET A 1 14.41 2.46 26.14
CA MET A 1 14.23 3.16 24.82
C MET A 1 12.77 3.33 24.49
N ARG A 2 12.31 4.52 24.02
CA ARG A 2 10.92 4.81 23.58
C ARG A 2 10.91 5.60 22.29
N LEU A 3 9.87 5.40 21.45
CA LEU A 3 9.68 6.10 20.18
C LEU A 3 8.47 7.03 20.29
N PHE A 4 8.66 8.29 19.94
CA PHE A 4 7.62 9.30 19.86
C PHE A 4 7.55 9.92 18.47
N LEU A 5 6.46 10.63 18.20
CA LEU A 5 6.23 11.38 16.97
C LEU A 5 5.96 12.84 17.32
N THR A 6 6.51 13.75 16.53
CA THR A 6 6.21 15.18 16.68
C THR A 6 4.76 15.47 16.33
N ASP A 7 4.18 16.45 16.97
CA ASP A 7 2.86 17.00 16.71
C ASP A 7 2.91 18.28 15.84
N ASN A 8 1.81 19.01 15.76
CA ASN A 8 1.69 20.23 14.98
C ASN A 8 2.40 21.44 15.60
N THR A 9 2.97 21.33 16.78
CA THR A 9 3.76 22.40 17.44
C THR A 9 5.22 22.37 16.96
N PHE A 10 5.71 21.23 16.44
CA PHE A 10 7.07 21.11 15.98
C PHE A 10 7.29 21.88 14.67
N LYS A 11 8.13 22.91 14.73
CA LYS A 11 8.42 23.79 13.60
C LYS A 11 9.92 23.92 13.36
N VAL A 12 10.32 23.91 12.10
CA VAL A 12 11.68 24.17 11.64
C VAL A 12 11.61 25.35 10.67
N HIS A 13 12.26 26.45 10.98
CA HIS A 13 12.21 27.71 10.19
C HIS A 13 10.77 28.12 9.80
N GLY A 14 9.82 28.00 10.74
CA GLY A 14 8.41 28.36 10.54
C GLY A 14 7.55 27.31 9.84
N GLN A 15 8.14 26.28 9.24
CA GLN A 15 7.43 25.18 8.61
C GLN A 15 7.09 24.10 9.66
N VAL A 16 5.83 23.67 9.69
CA VAL A 16 5.35 22.59 10.59
C VAL A 16 5.72 21.22 10.03
N TYR A 17 6.28 20.34 10.87
CA TYR A 17 6.61 18.95 10.54
C TYR A 17 5.97 18.00 11.56
N THR A 18 4.74 17.57 11.28
CA THR A 18 4.01 16.61 12.12
C THR A 18 4.38 15.17 11.75
N GLY A 19 4.61 14.34 12.77
CA GLY A 19 4.87 12.91 12.57
C GLY A 19 6.34 12.57 12.31
N VAL A 20 7.28 13.47 12.59
CA VAL A 20 8.71 13.16 12.60
C VAL A 20 9.00 12.25 13.80
N PRO A 21 9.58 11.06 13.61
CA PRO A 21 9.89 10.16 14.71
C PRO A 21 11.15 10.62 15.47
N PHE A 22 11.15 10.40 16.77
CA PHE A 22 12.34 10.59 17.61
C PHE A 22 12.39 9.56 18.74
N LEU A 23 13.61 9.22 19.14
CA LEU A 23 13.90 8.24 20.18
C LEU A 23 14.38 8.93 21.44
N VAL A 24 13.89 8.45 22.57
CA VAL A 24 14.40 8.82 23.89
C VAL A 24 14.79 7.55 24.64
N ASP A 25 15.74 7.68 25.55
CA ASP A 25 16.11 6.63 26.50
C ASP A 25 15.08 6.46 27.62
N ASP A 26 15.38 5.65 28.60
CA ASP A 26 14.49 5.41 29.74
C ASP A 26 14.42 6.59 30.70
N GLU A 27 15.40 7.49 30.66
CA GLU A 27 15.46 8.76 31.42
C GLU A 27 14.78 9.92 30.66
N MET A 28 14.16 9.63 29.50
CA MET A 28 13.53 10.60 28.61
C MET A 28 14.50 11.59 27.94
N ALA A 29 15.80 11.30 27.93
CA ALA A 29 16.77 12.08 27.19
C ALA A 29 16.81 11.68 25.69
N LEU A 30 17.05 12.67 24.83
CA LEU A 30 17.13 12.44 23.39
C LEU A 30 18.36 11.61 23.02
N VAL A 31 18.18 10.58 22.22
CA VAL A 31 19.29 9.76 21.68
C VAL A 31 19.80 10.44 20.41
N ASN A 32 20.93 11.12 20.45
CA ASN A 32 21.38 12.05 19.42
C ASN A 32 21.50 11.41 18.03
N ALA A 33 22.37 10.41 17.85
CA ALA A 33 22.69 9.89 16.51
C ALA A 33 21.48 9.38 15.71
N PRO A 34 20.58 8.54 16.23
CA PRO A 34 19.38 8.15 15.50
C PRO A 34 18.43 9.32 15.25
N ASN A 35 18.32 10.28 16.19
CA ASN A 35 17.45 11.44 16.03
C ASN A 35 17.95 12.40 14.95
N ASP A 36 19.25 12.63 14.86
CA ASP A 36 19.86 13.43 13.79
C ASP A 36 19.60 12.80 12.41
N TYR A 37 19.71 11.47 12.31
CA TYR A 37 19.38 10.77 11.08
C TYR A 37 17.88 10.83 10.75
N LEU A 38 17.00 10.62 11.74
CA LEU A 38 15.55 10.72 11.55
C LEU A 38 15.14 12.13 11.13
N PHE A 39 15.74 13.15 11.72
CA PHE A 39 15.57 14.53 11.28
C PHE A 39 16.07 14.73 9.83
N TYR A 40 17.27 14.23 9.51
CA TYR A 40 17.82 14.30 8.17
C TYR A 40 16.87 13.67 7.13
N VAL A 41 16.38 12.45 7.33
CA VAL A 41 15.53 11.76 6.34
C VAL A 41 14.14 12.36 6.24
N SER A 42 13.62 12.93 7.33
CA SER A 42 12.26 13.48 7.39
C SER A 42 12.20 14.93 6.90
N VAL A 43 13.16 15.75 7.31
CA VAL A 43 13.12 17.21 7.09
C VAL A 43 14.14 17.63 6.03
N VAL A 44 15.42 17.27 6.19
CA VAL A 44 16.50 17.82 5.35
C VAL A 44 16.53 17.19 3.97
N ARG A 45 16.43 15.85 3.88
CA ARG A 45 16.53 15.13 2.61
C ARG A 45 15.36 15.38 1.66
N GLY A 46 14.16 15.62 2.17
CA GLY A 46 12.98 16.01 1.40
C GLY A 46 12.47 15.00 0.35
N ARG A 47 12.99 13.78 0.29
CA ARG A 47 12.59 12.77 -0.73
C ARG A 47 11.18 12.24 -0.55
N THR A 48 10.63 12.32 0.65
CA THR A 48 9.27 11.89 0.95
C THR A 48 8.68 12.79 2.03
N ALA A 49 7.48 13.25 1.80
CA ALA A 49 6.68 14.00 2.77
C ALA A 49 5.73 13.10 3.60
N SER A 50 5.85 11.76 3.45
CA SER A 50 4.94 10.82 4.13
C SER A 50 5.40 10.54 5.56
N ALA A 51 4.68 11.07 6.54
CA ALA A 51 4.89 10.77 7.96
C ALA A 51 4.91 9.25 8.25
N LYS A 52 4.11 8.45 7.53
CA LYS A 52 4.13 6.99 7.65
C LYS A 52 5.46 6.37 7.22
N THR A 53 6.11 6.93 6.21
CA THR A 53 7.46 6.49 5.80
C THR A 53 8.47 6.87 6.87
N TRP A 54 8.40 8.08 7.42
CA TRP A 54 9.26 8.52 8.50
C TRP A 54 9.11 7.63 9.73
N GLN A 55 7.87 7.34 10.13
CA GLN A 55 7.56 6.43 11.23
C GLN A 55 8.14 5.02 11.00
N THR A 56 8.16 4.53 9.75
CA THR A 56 8.79 3.25 9.42
C THR A 56 10.31 3.29 9.68
N TYR A 57 10.99 4.37 9.31
CA TYR A 57 12.39 4.56 9.67
C TYR A 57 12.60 4.61 11.18
N GLY A 58 11.75 5.36 11.90
CA GLY A 58 11.76 5.42 13.37
C GLY A 58 11.62 4.04 14.01
N ASN A 59 10.64 3.25 13.57
CA ASN A 59 10.42 1.88 14.08
C ASN A 59 11.62 0.96 13.82
N HIS A 60 12.29 1.09 12.67
CA HIS A 60 13.47 0.28 12.36
C HIS A 60 14.66 0.65 13.23
N LEU A 61 14.89 1.95 13.46
CA LEU A 61 15.94 2.41 14.36
C LEU A 61 15.61 2.08 15.81
N TYR A 62 14.37 2.27 16.24
CA TYR A 62 13.93 1.88 17.59
C TYR A 62 14.25 0.42 17.90
N GLU A 63 13.96 -0.48 16.96
CA GLU A 63 14.25 -1.91 17.10
C GLU A 63 15.77 -2.21 17.22
N PHE A 64 16.59 -1.49 16.46
CA PHE A 64 18.03 -1.66 16.48
C PHE A 64 18.66 -1.06 17.75
N PHE A 65 18.31 0.16 18.08
CA PHE A 65 18.83 0.83 19.27
C PHE A 65 18.34 0.18 20.56
N GLY A 66 17.13 -0.38 20.58
CA GLY A 66 16.65 -1.21 21.69
C GLY A 66 17.43 -2.52 21.84
N PHE A 67 17.87 -3.14 20.71
CA PHE A 67 18.79 -4.27 20.77
C PHE A 67 20.15 -3.88 21.35
N LEU A 68 20.70 -2.72 20.96
CA LEU A 68 21.97 -2.23 21.48
C LEU A 68 21.88 -1.98 22.98
N GLU A 69 20.84 -1.28 23.43
CA GLU A 69 20.58 -1.00 24.84
C GLU A 69 20.50 -2.29 25.68
N SER A 70 19.74 -3.29 25.18
CA SER A 70 19.58 -4.59 25.86
C SER A 70 20.87 -5.42 25.95
N ASN A 71 21.89 -5.09 25.17
CA ASN A 71 23.18 -5.78 25.14
C ASN A 71 24.36 -4.88 25.59
N ASP A 72 24.07 -3.71 26.15
CA ASP A 72 25.05 -2.73 26.62
C ASP A 72 26.08 -2.34 25.53
N LEU A 73 25.60 -2.17 24.29
CA LEU A 73 26.39 -1.87 23.11
C LEU A 73 26.25 -0.39 22.69
N ARG A 74 27.36 0.27 22.47
CA ARG A 74 27.38 1.59 21.84
C ARG A 74 27.25 1.46 20.34
N TRP A 75 26.40 2.30 19.72
CA TRP A 75 26.14 2.26 18.28
C TRP A 75 27.40 2.53 17.40
N ASP A 76 28.33 3.34 17.89
CA ASP A 76 29.59 3.69 17.23
C ASP A 76 30.67 2.59 17.34
N ASN A 77 30.46 1.60 18.20
CA ASN A 77 31.34 0.45 18.41
C ASN A 77 30.76 -0.88 17.93
N VAL A 78 29.71 -0.83 17.11
CA VAL A 78 29.09 -2.02 16.51
C VAL A 78 29.98 -2.56 15.40
N ASN A 79 30.13 -3.86 15.37
CA ASN A 79 30.83 -4.61 14.32
C ASN A 79 29.89 -5.60 13.61
N GLN A 80 30.42 -6.32 12.64
CA GLN A 80 29.67 -7.27 11.81
C GLN A 80 29.02 -8.41 12.64
N THR A 81 29.70 -8.90 13.67
CA THR A 81 29.17 -9.94 14.55
C THR A 81 27.96 -9.45 15.36
N HIS A 82 28.00 -8.24 15.87
CA HIS A 82 26.84 -7.62 16.54
C HIS A 82 25.66 -7.43 15.57
N PHE A 83 25.94 -7.05 14.32
CA PHE A 83 24.90 -6.90 13.28
C PHE A 83 24.26 -8.24 12.93
N ALA A 84 25.08 -9.32 12.85
CA ALA A 84 24.59 -10.69 12.63
C ALA A 84 23.77 -11.19 13.83
N ALA A 85 24.22 -10.93 15.07
CA ALA A 85 23.46 -11.28 16.27
C ALA A 85 22.09 -10.59 16.32
N TRP A 86 22.02 -9.31 15.94
CA TRP A 86 20.75 -8.59 15.82
C TRP A 86 19.83 -9.22 14.77
N ARG A 87 20.35 -9.55 13.57
CA ARG A 87 19.59 -10.29 12.55
C ARG A 87 19.02 -11.59 13.09
N ASP A 88 19.85 -12.39 13.77
CA ASP A 88 19.47 -13.71 14.25
C ASP A 88 18.48 -13.63 15.42
N SER A 89 18.60 -12.61 16.29
CA SER A 89 17.61 -12.33 17.34
C SER A 89 16.22 -12.05 16.78
N MET A 90 16.13 -11.32 15.66
CA MET A 90 14.86 -11.06 14.97
C MET A 90 14.26 -12.35 14.41
N LEU A 91 15.08 -13.23 13.83
CA LEU A 91 14.62 -14.52 13.30
C LEU A 91 14.12 -15.42 14.42
N THR A 92 14.82 -15.49 15.54
CA THR A 92 14.43 -16.25 16.75
C THR A 92 13.08 -15.77 17.30
N ARG A 93 12.80 -14.46 17.25
CA ARG A 93 11.50 -13.89 17.63
C ARG A 93 10.41 -14.09 16.57
N GLY A 94 10.66 -14.85 15.49
CA GLY A 94 9.69 -15.18 14.46
C GLY A 94 9.49 -14.09 13.40
N CYS A 95 10.37 -13.09 13.29
CA CYS A 95 10.28 -12.11 12.21
C CYS A 95 10.50 -12.78 10.85
N VAL A 96 9.63 -12.47 9.88
CA VAL A 96 9.81 -12.97 8.51
C VAL A 96 11.05 -12.31 7.84
N ARG A 97 11.76 -13.08 7.01
CA ARG A 97 13.00 -12.64 6.36
C ARG A 97 12.90 -11.30 5.63
N SER A 98 11.76 -11.00 5.01
CA SER A 98 11.53 -9.71 4.34
C SER A 98 11.52 -8.53 5.31
N THR A 99 10.95 -8.70 6.51
CA THR A 99 10.97 -7.68 7.58
C THR A 99 12.39 -7.48 8.10
N VAL A 100 13.12 -8.58 8.33
CA VAL A 100 14.54 -8.53 8.74
C VAL A 100 15.37 -7.74 7.72
N ASN A 101 15.22 -8.04 6.43
CA ASN A 101 15.92 -7.34 5.35
C ASN A 101 15.56 -5.84 5.27
N GLN A 102 14.30 -5.47 5.50
CA GLN A 102 13.90 -4.06 5.56
C GLN A 102 14.57 -3.33 6.71
N ARG A 103 14.64 -3.94 7.89
CA ARG A 103 15.33 -3.40 9.05
C ARG A 103 16.84 -3.29 8.83
N LEU A 104 17.48 -4.34 8.32
CA LEU A 104 18.90 -4.32 7.93
C LEU A 104 19.18 -3.19 6.95
N SER A 105 18.36 -3.02 5.92
CA SER A 105 18.52 -1.95 4.93
C SER A 105 18.38 -0.56 5.54
N ALA A 106 17.41 -0.35 6.43
CA ALA A 106 17.19 0.94 7.08
C ALA A 106 18.37 1.32 7.98
N VAL A 107 18.85 0.38 8.80
CA VAL A 107 19.99 0.59 9.69
C VAL A 107 21.31 0.72 8.90
N SER A 108 21.47 -0.03 7.81
CA SER A 108 22.62 0.15 6.90
C SER A 108 22.65 1.57 6.29
N ASN A 109 21.48 2.15 5.97
CA ASN A 109 21.40 3.52 5.49
C ASN A 109 21.72 4.55 6.58
N PHE A 110 21.37 4.28 7.83
CA PHE A 110 21.79 5.08 8.98
C PHE A 110 23.33 5.10 9.10
N TYR A 111 24.00 3.94 9.07
CA TYR A 111 25.45 3.89 9.17
C TYR A 111 26.15 4.53 7.97
N ARG A 112 25.63 4.38 6.74
CA ARG A 112 26.19 5.08 5.56
C ARG A 112 26.06 6.59 5.69
N TRP A 113 24.97 7.07 6.26
CA TRP A 113 24.80 8.49 6.57
C TRP A 113 25.77 8.92 7.67
N ALA A 114 25.89 8.19 8.77
CA ALA A 114 26.80 8.50 9.86
C ALA A 114 28.27 8.52 9.42
N LEU A 115 28.67 7.59 8.53
CA LEU A 115 30.00 7.57 7.93
C LEU A 115 30.24 8.82 7.06
N ARG A 116 29.28 9.17 6.20
CA ARG A 116 29.37 10.36 5.35
C ARG A 116 29.51 11.66 6.16
N ASP A 117 28.76 11.75 7.25
CA ASP A 117 28.72 12.94 8.12
C ASP A 117 29.82 12.92 9.21
N GLY A 118 30.74 11.94 9.17
CA GLY A 118 31.92 11.87 10.05
C GLY A 118 31.63 11.43 11.48
N LEU A 119 30.43 10.88 11.74
CA LEU A 119 30.01 10.41 13.08
C LEU A 119 30.55 9.01 13.40
N THR A 120 31.01 8.27 12.40
CA THR A 120 31.69 6.99 12.54
C THR A 120 32.78 6.86 11.49
N HIS A 121 33.78 6.01 11.71
CA HIS A 121 34.89 5.81 10.79
C HIS A 121 34.73 4.56 9.94
N ASN A 122 33.89 3.61 10.35
CA ASN A 122 33.72 2.32 9.68
C ASN A 122 32.24 1.93 9.58
N LEU A 123 31.92 1.14 8.56
CA LEU A 123 30.63 0.45 8.47
C LEU A 123 30.69 -0.86 9.28
N PRO A 124 29.65 -1.17 10.09
CA PRO A 124 29.59 -2.42 10.85
C PRO A 124 29.16 -3.63 9.99
N PHE A 125 29.30 -3.56 8.68
CA PHE A 125 28.96 -4.61 7.73
C PHE A 125 29.76 -4.44 6.44
N GLN A 126 29.99 -5.55 5.75
CA GLN A 126 30.51 -5.54 4.39
C GLN A 126 29.37 -5.37 3.39
N THR A 127 29.70 -4.78 2.25
CA THR A 127 28.79 -4.63 1.14
C THR A 127 29.18 -5.55 0.00
N GLN A 128 28.21 -6.22 -0.59
CA GLN A 128 28.38 -7.00 -1.80
C GLN A 128 27.61 -6.36 -2.97
N GLU A 129 28.22 -6.44 -4.14
CA GLU A 129 27.55 -6.00 -5.36
C GLU A 129 26.51 -7.04 -5.76
N VAL A 130 25.24 -6.64 -5.78
CA VAL A 130 24.14 -7.50 -6.19
C VAL A 130 23.66 -7.08 -7.56
N TRP A 131 23.63 -8.04 -8.48
CA TRP A 131 23.00 -7.87 -9.77
C TRP A 131 21.51 -8.19 -9.67
N ILE A 132 20.67 -7.24 -10.07
CA ILE A 132 19.29 -7.57 -10.40
C ILE A 132 19.28 -8.06 -11.84
N ALA A 133 18.98 -9.34 -12.06
CA ALA A 133 18.77 -9.87 -13.39
C ALA A 133 17.69 -9.04 -14.09
N LYS A 134 17.99 -8.56 -15.30
CA LYS A 134 16.99 -7.89 -16.12
C LYS A 134 15.97 -8.92 -16.55
N PRO A 135 14.66 -8.58 -16.53
CA PRO A 135 13.68 -9.40 -17.21
C PRO A 135 14.07 -9.53 -18.69
N ALA A 136 14.04 -10.73 -19.21
CA ALA A 136 14.23 -10.98 -20.65
C ALA A 136 12.96 -10.55 -21.39
N GLY A 137 12.94 -9.33 -21.95
CA GLY A 137 11.81 -8.80 -22.70
C GLY A 137 12.26 -7.76 -23.74
N PHE A 138 11.40 -7.48 -24.73
CA PHE A 138 11.65 -6.53 -25.83
C PHE A 138 12.10 -5.13 -25.33
N LEU A 139 11.65 -4.69 -24.16
CA LEU A 139 12.01 -3.40 -23.56
C LEU A 139 13.15 -3.48 -22.51
N ALA A 140 13.85 -4.60 -22.41
CA ALA A 140 14.99 -4.75 -21.52
C ALA A 140 16.10 -3.72 -21.78
N HIS A 141 16.15 -3.15 -22.99
CA HIS A 141 17.10 -2.09 -23.40
C HIS A 141 16.66 -0.68 -22.94
N VAL A 142 15.37 -0.44 -22.72
CA VAL A 142 14.84 0.86 -22.29
C VAL A 142 15.06 1.06 -20.78
N ASP A 143 14.93 -0.02 -20.00
CA ASP A 143 15.28 -0.06 -18.57
C ASP A 143 16.82 -0.29 -18.34
N ALA A 144 17.63 0.06 -19.33
CA ALA A 144 19.00 -0.40 -19.55
C ALA A 144 20.10 0.15 -18.63
N LYS A 145 19.77 0.78 -17.52
CA LYS A 145 20.73 0.96 -16.44
C LYS A 145 20.76 -0.32 -15.62
N GLY A 146 21.73 -1.20 -15.92
CA GLY A 146 22.02 -2.38 -15.11
C GLY A 146 22.12 -1.98 -13.66
N ASN A 147 21.17 -2.39 -12.84
CA ASN A 147 21.13 -2.01 -11.45
C ASN A 147 22.10 -2.88 -10.67
N ARG A 148 23.36 -2.47 -10.66
CA ARG A 148 24.29 -2.88 -9.61
C ARG A 148 23.95 -2.03 -8.40
N PHE A 149 23.66 -2.67 -7.29
CA PHE A 149 23.52 -1.96 -6.02
C PHE A 149 24.33 -2.66 -4.95
N GLN A 150 24.86 -1.86 -4.04
CA GLN A 150 25.59 -2.34 -2.89
C GLN A 150 24.59 -2.79 -1.81
N ALA A 151 24.45 -4.08 -1.61
CA ALA A 151 23.65 -4.65 -0.53
C ALA A 151 24.54 -5.01 0.67
N ASN A 152 23.96 -4.98 1.86
CA ASN A 152 24.59 -5.55 3.03
C ASN A 152 24.67 -7.08 2.84
N GLU A 153 25.85 -7.67 3.00
CA GLU A 153 26.08 -9.12 2.81
C GLU A 153 25.24 -9.99 3.76
N LEU A 154 24.83 -9.44 4.92
CA LEU A 154 23.97 -10.12 5.88
C LEU A 154 22.50 -10.20 5.43
N THR A 155 22.17 -9.63 4.27
CA THR A 155 20.82 -9.68 3.71
C THR A 155 20.41 -11.12 3.38
N LEU A 156 19.26 -11.54 3.91
CA LEU A 156 18.75 -12.90 3.77
C LEU A 156 18.15 -13.12 2.38
N ARG A 157 18.37 -14.29 1.81
CA ARG A 157 17.65 -14.71 0.59
C ARG A 157 16.17 -14.85 0.91
N THR A 158 15.33 -14.16 0.15
CA THR A 158 13.86 -14.26 0.21
C THR A 158 13.34 -14.81 -1.10
N ALA A 159 12.53 -15.86 -1.05
CA ALA A 159 11.74 -16.24 -2.21
C ALA A 159 10.67 -15.17 -2.45
N LYS A 160 10.52 -14.70 -3.69
CA LYS A 160 9.36 -13.90 -4.06
C LYS A 160 8.14 -14.84 -4.04
N GLY A 161 7.34 -14.73 -2.99
CA GLY A 161 6.06 -15.45 -2.96
C GLY A 161 5.13 -14.94 -4.06
N LEU A 162 4.35 -15.84 -4.63
CA LEU A 162 3.27 -15.44 -5.53
C LEU A 162 2.27 -14.53 -4.80
N PRO A 163 1.71 -13.51 -5.47
CA PRO A 163 0.68 -12.69 -4.86
C PRO A 163 -0.51 -13.58 -4.49
N ARG A 164 -1.02 -13.40 -3.30
CA ARG A 164 -2.28 -14.04 -2.91
C ARG A 164 -3.41 -13.30 -3.58
N PHE A 165 -4.17 -14.00 -4.41
CA PHE A 165 -5.38 -13.51 -5.04
C PHE A 165 -6.53 -14.49 -4.72
N LEU A 166 -7.75 -14.13 -5.09
CA LEU A 166 -8.94 -14.94 -4.90
C LEU A 166 -9.46 -15.44 -6.25
N LEU A 167 -9.97 -16.65 -6.27
CA LEU A 167 -10.81 -17.11 -7.38
C LEU A 167 -12.14 -16.33 -7.34
N THR A 168 -12.83 -16.25 -8.47
CA THR A 168 -14.05 -15.44 -8.62
C THR A 168 -15.10 -15.80 -7.58
N GLU A 169 -15.36 -17.10 -7.38
CA GLU A 169 -16.32 -17.57 -6.39
C GLU A 169 -15.93 -17.19 -4.96
N GLN A 170 -14.65 -17.29 -4.62
CA GLN A 170 -14.16 -16.85 -3.31
C GLN A 170 -14.35 -15.34 -3.11
N ALA A 171 -14.10 -14.55 -4.15
CA ALA A 171 -14.30 -13.11 -4.09
C ALA A 171 -15.77 -12.74 -3.91
N LYS A 172 -16.69 -13.40 -4.64
CA LYS A 172 -18.15 -13.26 -4.48
C LYS A 172 -18.59 -13.63 -3.07
N GLN A 173 -18.21 -14.81 -2.60
CA GLN A 173 -18.53 -15.29 -1.25
C GLN A 173 -18.07 -14.31 -0.17
N PHE A 174 -16.87 -13.75 -0.30
CA PHE A 174 -16.34 -12.76 0.61
C PHE A 174 -17.15 -11.45 0.56
N VAL A 175 -17.36 -10.89 -0.65
CA VAL A 175 -18.04 -9.60 -0.82
C VAL A 175 -19.50 -9.66 -0.35
N ALA A 176 -20.20 -10.78 -0.53
CA ALA A 176 -21.56 -10.99 -0.05
C ALA A 176 -21.68 -10.84 1.47
N THR A 177 -20.62 -11.08 2.24
CA THR A 177 -20.64 -10.93 3.71
C THR A 177 -20.38 -9.49 4.19
N LEU A 178 -19.97 -8.59 3.29
CA LEU A 178 -19.68 -7.21 3.64
C LEU A 178 -20.97 -6.40 3.88
N SER A 179 -21.05 -5.78 5.05
CA SER A 179 -22.15 -4.90 5.45
C SER A 179 -21.56 -3.68 6.19
N PRO A 180 -22.15 -2.49 6.08
CA PRO A 180 -23.24 -2.11 5.17
C PRO A 180 -22.81 -2.06 3.70
N TRP A 181 -23.75 -1.78 2.78
CA TRP A 181 -23.53 -1.75 1.32
C TRP A 181 -22.29 -0.95 0.86
N ARG A 182 -22.05 0.19 1.48
CA ARG A 182 -20.82 0.97 1.31
C ARG A 182 -19.55 0.10 1.32
N ASN A 183 -19.47 -0.90 2.20
CA ASN A 183 -18.29 -1.75 2.32
C ASN A 183 -18.14 -2.67 1.09
N ARG A 184 -19.25 -3.10 0.49
CA ARG A 184 -19.25 -3.83 -0.79
C ARG A 184 -18.76 -2.95 -1.93
N LEU A 185 -19.25 -1.70 -2.02
CA LEU A 185 -18.80 -0.73 -3.03
C LEU A 185 -17.28 -0.47 -2.95
N MET A 186 -16.75 -0.33 -1.74
CA MET A 186 -15.31 -0.20 -1.53
C MET A 186 -14.54 -1.45 -1.99
N ALA A 187 -15.05 -2.65 -1.71
CA ALA A 187 -14.46 -3.90 -2.18
C ALA A 187 -14.51 -4.03 -3.70
N TYR A 188 -15.62 -3.68 -4.35
CA TYR A 188 -15.74 -3.68 -5.81
C TYR A 188 -14.74 -2.72 -6.47
N LEU A 189 -14.50 -1.54 -5.94
CA LEU A 189 -13.47 -0.62 -6.46
C LEU A 189 -12.07 -1.22 -6.41
N MET A 190 -11.76 -2.03 -5.39
CA MET A 190 -10.48 -2.73 -5.31
C MET A 190 -10.42 -3.93 -6.23
N TRP A 191 -11.50 -4.72 -6.32
CA TRP A 191 -11.57 -5.94 -7.11
C TRP A 191 -11.74 -5.68 -8.61
N LEU A 192 -12.60 -4.74 -9.01
CA LEU A 192 -12.98 -4.52 -10.41
C LEU A 192 -12.23 -3.37 -11.09
N CYS A 193 -11.64 -2.46 -10.28
CA CYS A 193 -10.92 -1.30 -10.79
C CYS A 193 -9.46 -1.26 -10.34
N GLY A 194 -9.04 -2.16 -9.47
CA GLY A 194 -7.67 -2.27 -8.98
C GLY A 194 -7.21 -1.09 -8.12
N LEU A 195 -8.13 -0.38 -7.44
CA LEU A 195 -7.76 0.71 -6.55
C LEU A 195 -6.99 0.18 -5.32
N ARG A 196 -6.08 1.01 -4.80
CA ARG A 196 -5.44 0.74 -3.52
C ARG A 196 -6.40 1.07 -2.38
N ARG A 197 -6.22 0.41 -1.24
CA ARG A 197 -6.98 0.68 -0.03
C ARG A 197 -6.97 2.17 0.35
N GLU A 198 -5.79 2.80 0.29
CA GLU A 198 -5.61 4.22 0.57
C GLU A 198 -6.36 5.12 -0.42
N GLU A 199 -6.42 4.72 -1.69
CA GLU A 199 -7.14 5.45 -2.73
C GLU A 199 -8.66 5.33 -2.55
N VAL A 200 -9.15 4.16 -2.15
CA VAL A 200 -10.57 3.95 -1.88
C VAL A 200 -11.04 4.73 -0.65
N THR A 201 -10.29 4.70 0.46
CA THR A 201 -10.67 5.43 1.67
C THR A 201 -10.62 6.94 1.50
N ALA A 202 -9.75 7.44 0.61
CA ALA A 202 -9.60 8.85 0.29
C ALA A 202 -10.28 9.27 -1.03
N LEU A 203 -11.16 8.40 -1.58
CA LEU A 203 -11.82 8.69 -2.85
C LEU A 203 -12.74 9.90 -2.71
N ASN A 204 -12.52 10.88 -3.58
CA ASN A 204 -13.30 12.11 -3.60
C ASN A 204 -14.48 11.96 -4.57
N MET A 205 -15.65 12.49 -4.21
CA MET A 205 -16.85 12.49 -5.07
C MET A 205 -16.62 13.15 -6.42
N ARG A 206 -15.79 14.19 -6.47
CA ARG A 206 -15.54 14.98 -7.68
C ARG A 206 -14.88 14.20 -8.81
N VAL A 207 -14.25 13.04 -8.49
CA VAL A 207 -13.62 12.19 -9.52
C VAL A 207 -14.58 11.16 -10.11
N LEU A 208 -15.79 11.01 -9.54
CA LEU A 208 -16.77 10.05 -10.05
C LEU A 208 -17.30 10.49 -11.42
N PRO A 209 -17.23 9.63 -12.45
CA PRO A 209 -17.84 9.93 -13.73
C PRO A 209 -19.37 9.93 -13.61
N ASN A 210 -20.03 10.82 -14.33
CA ASN A 210 -21.50 10.85 -14.40
C ASN A 210 -22.00 9.70 -15.31
N PRO A 211 -22.87 8.79 -14.84
CA PRO A 211 -23.42 7.72 -15.68
C PRO A 211 -24.42 8.19 -16.72
N SER A 212 -24.99 9.40 -16.55
CA SER A 212 -26.01 9.95 -17.46
C SER A 212 -25.47 10.10 -18.88
N GLY A 213 -26.21 9.66 -19.87
CA GLY A 213 -25.83 9.72 -21.28
C GLY A 213 -24.85 8.62 -21.73
N HIS A 214 -24.49 7.68 -20.87
CA HIS A 214 -23.65 6.55 -21.21
C HIS A 214 -24.50 5.27 -21.33
N ALA A 215 -24.15 4.40 -22.30
CA ALA A 215 -24.83 3.14 -22.49
C ALA A 215 -24.43 2.11 -21.42
N PRO A 216 -25.39 1.33 -20.87
CA PRO A 216 -25.09 0.20 -20.02
C PRO A 216 -24.09 -0.78 -20.65
N GLY A 217 -23.31 -1.48 -19.80
CA GLY A 217 -22.34 -2.48 -20.26
C GLY A 217 -20.99 -1.91 -20.70
N LYS A 218 -20.84 -0.58 -20.84
CA LYS A 218 -19.54 0.06 -21.14
C LYS A 218 -18.95 0.66 -19.87
N GLY A 219 -17.68 0.35 -19.59
CA GLY A 219 -16.98 0.97 -18.46
C GLY A 219 -16.74 2.47 -18.69
N LEU A 220 -16.85 3.27 -17.64
CA LEU A 220 -16.58 4.70 -17.64
C LEU A 220 -15.15 4.97 -17.15
N ARG A 221 -14.50 5.97 -17.73
CA ARG A 221 -13.17 6.41 -17.30
C ARG A 221 -13.28 7.31 -16.07
N MET A 222 -12.59 6.94 -15.00
CA MET A 222 -12.44 7.74 -13.80
C MET A 222 -10.98 8.16 -13.65
N MET A 223 -10.73 9.44 -13.51
CA MET A 223 -9.38 9.96 -13.28
C MET A 223 -9.08 10.04 -11.79
N LEU A 224 -8.14 9.23 -11.34
CA LEU A 224 -7.56 9.37 -10.01
C LEU A 224 -6.50 10.47 -10.06
N ASP A 225 -6.93 11.70 -9.84
CA ASP A 225 -6.04 12.86 -9.75
C ASP A 225 -5.38 12.87 -8.37
N ALA A 226 -4.05 12.80 -8.36
CA ALA A 226 -3.26 12.80 -7.12
C ALA A 226 -3.43 14.06 -6.27
N LYS A 227 -3.89 15.19 -6.85
CA LYS A 227 -4.18 16.43 -6.13
C LYS A 227 -5.52 16.37 -5.39
N ILE A 228 -6.46 15.55 -5.87
CA ILE A 228 -7.82 15.43 -5.33
C ILE A 228 -7.93 14.16 -4.47
N THR A 229 -7.47 13.04 -5.00
CA THR A 229 -7.44 11.75 -4.31
C THR A 229 -5.99 11.32 -4.13
N PRO A 230 -5.45 11.31 -2.90
CA PRO A 230 -4.05 10.94 -2.67
C PRO A 230 -3.71 9.56 -3.24
N THR A 231 -2.74 9.52 -4.13
CA THR A 231 -2.22 8.29 -4.73
C THR A 231 -0.79 8.04 -4.30
N LYS A 232 -0.37 6.78 -4.23
CA LYS A 232 1.02 6.43 -3.89
C LYS A 232 1.99 6.99 -4.94
N GLY A 233 2.91 7.85 -4.49
CA GLY A 233 3.88 8.52 -5.36
C GLY A 233 3.29 9.67 -6.19
N SER A 234 2.15 10.22 -5.76
CA SER A 234 1.47 11.36 -6.41
C SER A 234 1.26 11.19 -7.92
N LYS A 235 0.94 9.96 -8.35
CA LYS A 235 0.73 9.64 -9.77
C LYS A 235 -0.75 9.71 -10.10
N THR A 236 -1.10 10.61 -11.01
CA THR A 236 -2.42 10.65 -11.65
C THR A 236 -2.53 9.54 -12.68
N ARG A 237 -3.66 8.83 -12.70
CA ARG A 237 -3.96 7.78 -13.67
C ARG A 237 -5.44 7.63 -13.94
N TRP A 238 -5.75 7.01 -15.09
CA TRP A 238 -7.10 6.61 -15.43
C TRP A 238 -7.37 5.17 -14.97
N VAL A 239 -8.55 4.95 -14.45
CA VAL A 239 -9.12 3.62 -14.21
C VAL A 239 -10.44 3.48 -14.94
N LEU A 240 -10.76 2.27 -15.36
CA LEU A 240 -12.06 1.96 -15.97
C LEU A 240 -12.96 1.39 -14.88
N VAL A 241 -14.12 2.01 -14.69
CA VAL A 241 -15.12 1.58 -13.70
C VAL A 241 -16.32 1.00 -14.46
N PRO A 242 -16.75 -0.24 -14.17
CA PRO A 242 -17.95 -0.81 -14.78
C PRO A 242 -19.15 0.14 -14.63
N TYR A 243 -19.97 0.24 -15.67
CA TYR A 243 -21.14 1.15 -15.69
C TYR A 243 -22.04 0.94 -14.47
N ASP A 244 -22.39 -0.32 -14.20
CA ASP A 244 -23.30 -0.67 -13.11
C ASP A 244 -22.70 -0.31 -11.73
N LEU A 245 -21.39 -0.41 -11.57
CA LEU A 245 -20.71 0.07 -10.36
C LEU A 245 -20.75 1.59 -10.25
N VAL A 246 -20.62 2.32 -11.34
CA VAL A 246 -20.75 3.80 -11.33
C VAL A 246 -22.18 4.18 -10.88
N VAL A 247 -23.21 3.51 -11.41
CA VAL A 247 -24.60 3.74 -10.99
C VAL A 247 -24.75 3.50 -9.50
N GLN A 248 -24.28 2.38 -8.98
CA GLN A 248 -24.35 2.07 -7.55
C GLN A 248 -23.60 3.10 -6.67
N LEU A 249 -22.46 3.62 -7.13
CA LEU A 249 -21.73 4.67 -6.43
C LEU A 249 -22.52 5.98 -6.40
N TRP A 250 -23.24 6.30 -7.48
CA TRP A 250 -24.13 7.44 -7.55
C TRP A 250 -25.36 7.27 -6.66
N ASP A 251 -25.96 6.09 -6.63
CA ASP A 251 -27.06 5.76 -5.73
C ASP A 251 -26.64 5.92 -4.26
N TYR A 252 -25.46 5.41 -3.90
CA TYR A 252 -24.91 5.64 -2.57
C TYR A 252 -24.72 7.14 -2.27
N MET A 253 -24.19 7.89 -3.23
CA MET A 253 -23.96 9.33 -3.09
C MET A 253 -25.25 10.11 -2.93
N VAL A 254 -26.31 9.72 -3.61
CA VAL A 254 -27.61 10.43 -3.60
C VAL A 254 -28.47 10.01 -2.40
N PHE A 255 -28.53 8.72 -2.08
CA PHE A 255 -29.51 8.22 -1.12
C PHE A 255 -28.95 8.03 0.31
N GLU A 256 -27.72 7.56 0.45
CA GLU A 256 -27.15 7.27 1.77
C GLU A 256 -26.22 8.36 2.31
N ARG A 257 -25.35 8.88 1.46
CA ARG A 257 -24.32 9.82 1.87
C ARG A 257 -24.86 11.12 2.49
N PRO A 258 -26.00 11.74 2.06
CA PRO A 258 -26.48 12.99 2.64
C PRO A 258 -26.75 12.90 4.15
N ARG A 259 -27.31 11.78 4.60
CA ARG A 259 -27.50 11.52 6.04
C ARG A 259 -26.17 11.48 6.79
N LEU A 260 -25.17 10.82 6.21
CA LEU A 260 -23.84 10.70 6.81
C LEU A 260 -23.07 12.03 6.82
N THR A 261 -23.29 12.86 5.80
CA THR A 261 -22.72 14.22 5.73
C THR A 261 -23.28 15.12 6.82
N LYS A 262 -24.58 15.04 7.10
CA LYS A 262 -25.17 15.78 8.24
C LYS A 262 -24.55 15.37 9.58
N LEU A 263 -24.29 14.07 9.78
CA LEU A 263 -23.58 13.60 10.98
C LEU A 263 -22.13 14.11 11.06
N TYR A 264 -21.44 14.18 9.93
CA TYR A 264 -20.10 14.76 9.83
C TYR A 264 -20.12 16.25 10.21
N GLN A 265 -21.02 17.03 9.61
CA GLN A 265 -21.18 18.47 9.87
C GLN A 265 -21.49 18.78 11.35
N ASN A 266 -22.37 17.98 11.96
CA ASN A 266 -22.71 18.12 13.37
C ASN A 266 -21.49 17.92 14.31
N LYS A 267 -20.51 17.10 13.90
CA LYS A 267 -19.30 16.82 14.68
C LYS A 267 -18.16 17.80 14.42
N HIS A 268 -18.02 18.25 13.17
CA HIS A 268 -16.84 19.01 12.72
C HIS A 268 -17.16 20.47 12.37
N GLY A 269 -18.40 20.92 12.65
CA GLY A 269 -18.84 22.26 12.30
C GLY A 269 -19.39 22.31 10.85
N LYS A 270 -19.33 23.49 10.23
CA LYS A 270 -19.93 23.75 8.91
C LYS A 270 -19.14 23.15 7.72
N ASP A 271 -17.99 22.54 7.96
CA ASP A 271 -17.16 21.99 6.91
C ASP A 271 -17.79 20.74 6.31
N GLU A 272 -17.99 20.75 5.00
CA GLU A 272 -18.38 19.59 4.23
C GLU A 272 -17.14 18.79 3.84
N THR A 273 -17.29 17.47 3.80
CA THR A 273 -16.23 16.61 3.28
C THR A 273 -16.57 16.17 1.86
N ASP A 274 -15.59 16.27 0.96
CA ASP A 274 -15.69 15.73 -0.41
C ASP A 274 -15.42 14.22 -0.48
N LEU A 275 -15.06 13.58 0.63
CA LEU A 275 -14.83 12.13 0.65
C LEU A 275 -16.11 11.38 0.32
N LEU A 276 -16.01 10.42 -0.59
CA LEU A 276 -17.16 9.62 -1.01
C LEU A 276 -17.70 8.77 0.15
N PHE A 277 -16.81 8.03 0.82
CA PHE A 277 -17.19 7.04 1.83
C PHE A 277 -17.03 7.57 3.25
N LEU A 278 -18.12 7.50 4.02
CA LEU A 278 -18.16 7.86 5.44
C LEU A 278 -18.62 6.66 6.27
N THR A 279 -18.24 6.61 7.53
CA THR A 279 -18.73 5.62 8.50
C THR A 279 -20.22 5.88 8.80
N GLU A 280 -20.89 4.95 9.44
CA GLU A 280 -22.28 5.13 9.96
C GLU A 280 -22.42 6.29 10.95
N TYR A 281 -21.31 6.73 11.54
CA TYR A 281 -21.20 7.89 12.44
C TYR A 281 -20.78 9.19 11.74
N GLY A 282 -20.70 9.20 10.42
CA GLY A 282 -20.29 10.36 9.62
C GLY A 282 -18.78 10.62 9.59
N ASN A 283 -17.94 9.80 10.18
CA ASN A 283 -16.47 10.01 10.13
C ASN A 283 -15.86 9.46 8.83
N PRO A 284 -14.71 9.98 8.37
CA PRO A 284 -13.94 9.34 7.30
C PRO A 284 -13.59 7.88 7.63
N ILE A 285 -13.54 7.03 6.60
CA ILE A 285 -13.13 5.63 6.77
C ILE A 285 -11.63 5.57 7.02
N SER A 286 -11.21 5.07 8.18
CA SER A 286 -9.79 4.86 8.48
C SER A 286 -9.27 3.58 7.81
N LEU A 287 -7.97 3.54 7.54
CA LEU A 287 -7.30 2.32 7.01
C LEU A 287 -7.42 1.14 7.96
N GLU A 288 -7.37 1.39 9.25
CA GLU A 288 -7.55 0.38 10.29
C GLU A 288 -9.00 -0.12 10.33
N GLY A 289 -9.98 0.80 10.27
CA GLY A 289 -11.40 0.47 10.18
C GLY A 289 -11.71 -0.45 8.99
N MET A 290 -11.14 -0.14 7.80
CA MET A 290 -11.27 -1.00 6.63
C MET A 290 -10.62 -2.38 6.87
N ASN A 291 -9.41 -2.45 7.43
CA ASN A 291 -8.78 -3.72 7.75
C ASN A 291 -9.61 -4.57 8.73
N ASN A 292 -10.18 -3.94 9.76
CA ASN A 292 -11.05 -4.61 10.72
C ASN A 292 -12.34 -5.13 10.07
N THR A 293 -12.93 -4.35 9.15
CA THR A 293 -14.09 -4.78 8.35
C THR A 293 -13.75 -6.02 7.52
N PHE A 294 -12.60 -6.03 6.82
CA PHE A 294 -12.16 -7.17 6.03
C PHE A 294 -11.85 -8.39 6.88
N ARG A 295 -11.25 -8.22 8.07
CA ARG A 295 -10.99 -9.31 9.01
C ARG A 295 -12.30 -9.98 9.46
N LYS A 296 -13.29 -9.18 9.90
CA LYS A 296 -14.60 -9.70 10.31
C LYS A 296 -15.35 -10.40 9.17
N ALA A 297 -15.28 -9.85 7.96
CA ALA A 297 -15.86 -10.48 6.78
C ALA A 297 -15.14 -11.78 6.41
N SER A 298 -13.82 -11.85 6.55
CA SER A 298 -13.05 -13.10 6.34
C SER A 298 -13.44 -14.18 7.34
N GLU A 299 -13.63 -13.82 8.61
CA GLU A 299 -14.11 -14.75 9.65
C GLU A 299 -15.52 -15.27 9.33
N LYS A 300 -16.41 -14.38 8.86
CA LYS A 300 -17.80 -14.73 8.53
C LYS A 300 -17.92 -15.57 7.26
N SER A 301 -17.14 -15.27 6.23
CA SER A 301 -17.18 -15.97 4.94
C SER A 301 -16.39 -17.28 4.92
N GLY A 302 -15.45 -17.47 5.85
CA GLY A 302 -14.45 -18.54 5.79
C GLY A 302 -13.35 -18.29 4.73
N VAL A 303 -13.43 -17.19 3.97
CA VAL A 303 -12.47 -16.82 2.93
C VAL A 303 -11.50 -15.78 3.47
N LYS A 304 -10.21 -16.13 3.58
CA LYS A 304 -9.17 -15.18 4.01
C LYS A 304 -8.95 -14.14 2.92
N CYS A 305 -9.37 -12.91 3.15
CA CYS A 305 -9.24 -11.80 2.22
C CYS A 305 -8.70 -10.54 2.89
N THR A 306 -7.83 -9.85 2.18
CA THR A 306 -7.33 -8.51 2.55
C THR A 306 -7.61 -7.53 1.41
N PRO A 307 -7.68 -6.21 1.68
CA PRO A 307 -7.83 -5.21 0.62
C PRO A 307 -6.82 -5.36 -0.52
N HIS A 308 -5.59 -5.75 -0.19
CA HIS A 308 -4.53 -5.93 -1.19
C HIS A 308 -4.75 -7.19 -2.05
N MET A 309 -5.35 -8.26 -1.50
CA MET A 309 -5.68 -9.46 -2.25
C MET A 309 -6.73 -9.18 -3.33
N LEU A 310 -7.79 -8.41 -3.05
CA LEU A 310 -8.78 -8.01 -4.07
C LEU A 310 -8.12 -7.25 -5.23
N ARG A 311 -7.20 -6.35 -4.92
CA ARG A 311 -6.45 -5.65 -5.95
C ARG A 311 -5.51 -6.59 -6.73
N HIS A 312 -4.93 -7.61 -6.10
CA HIS A 312 -4.17 -8.65 -6.81
C HIS A 312 -5.08 -9.50 -7.69
N THR A 313 -6.29 -9.82 -7.22
CA THR A 313 -7.31 -10.48 -8.03
C THR A 313 -7.58 -9.70 -9.31
N PHE A 314 -7.83 -8.39 -9.20
CA PHE A 314 -7.94 -7.52 -10.39
C PHE A 314 -6.73 -7.66 -11.31
N GLY A 315 -5.51 -7.54 -10.78
CA GLY A 315 -4.30 -7.60 -11.59
C GLY A 315 -4.13 -8.92 -12.33
N THR A 316 -4.45 -10.05 -11.70
CA THR A 316 -4.38 -11.40 -12.30
C THR A 316 -5.40 -11.56 -13.42
N TYR A 317 -6.68 -11.29 -13.16
CA TYR A 317 -7.74 -11.44 -14.16
C TYR A 317 -7.62 -10.42 -15.31
N GLU A 318 -7.21 -9.19 -15.04
CA GLU A 318 -6.99 -8.18 -16.08
C GLU A 318 -5.77 -8.53 -16.96
N PHE A 319 -4.73 -9.14 -16.37
CA PHE A 319 -3.61 -9.67 -17.15
C PHE A 319 -4.06 -10.78 -18.08
N LEU A 320 -4.79 -11.77 -17.57
CA LEU A 320 -5.34 -12.88 -18.37
C LEU A 320 -6.18 -12.37 -19.53
N ARG A 321 -7.17 -11.52 -19.22
CA ARG A 321 -8.06 -10.92 -20.23
C ARG A 321 -7.32 -10.15 -21.32
N MET A 322 -6.25 -9.44 -20.95
CA MET A 322 -5.45 -8.70 -21.92
C MET A 322 -4.52 -9.58 -22.74
N SER A 323 -4.08 -10.71 -22.18
CA SER A 323 -3.20 -11.67 -22.88
C SER A 323 -3.90 -12.37 -24.04
N GLU A 324 -5.24 -12.43 -24.04
CA GLU A 324 -6.03 -12.93 -25.19
C GLU A 324 -5.97 -11.99 -26.40
N HIS A 325 -5.77 -10.69 -26.16
CA HIS A 325 -5.83 -9.66 -27.21
C HIS A 325 -4.49 -8.96 -27.47
N LYS A 326 -3.48 -9.18 -26.65
CA LYS A 326 -2.16 -8.53 -26.69
C LYS A 326 -1.06 -9.54 -26.42
N SER A 327 0.16 -9.20 -26.79
CA SER A 327 1.33 -9.93 -26.31
C SER A 327 1.43 -9.84 -24.78
N SER A 328 2.09 -10.81 -24.14
CA SER A 328 2.30 -10.82 -22.69
C SER A 328 2.91 -9.51 -22.18
N ASP A 329 3.88 -8.93 -22.88
CA ASP A 329 4.44 -7.63 -22.54
C ASP A 329 3.42 -6.50 -22.66
N GLY A 330 2.59 -6.50 -23.68
CA GLY A 330 1.50 -5.54 -23.86
C GLY A 330 0.44 -5.63 -22.76
N ALA A 331 0.11 -6.84 -22.32
CA ALA A 331 -0.80 -7.10 -21.21
C ALA A 331 -0.18 -6.60 -19.87
N LEU A 332 1.10 -6.88 -19.63
CA LEU A 332 1.81 -6.38 -18.45
C LEU A 332 1.84 -4.85 -18.36
N HIS A 333 2.14 -4.18 -19.49
CA HIS A 333 2.13 -2.71 -19.51
C HIS A 333 0.74 -2.16 -19.25
N TRP A 334 -0.30 -2.76 -19.82
CA TRP A 334 -1.67 -2.37 -19.57
C TRP A 334 -2.06 -2.47 -18.09
N VAL A 335 -1.77 -3.59 -17.45
CA VAL A 335 -2.04 -3.80 -16.02
C VAL A 335 -1.22 -2.85 -15.17
N ARG A 336 0.09 -2.68 -15.48
CA ARG A 336 0.98 -1.75 -14.78
C ARG A 336 0.40 -0.33 -14.75
N ASP A 337 -0.02 0.18 -15.90
CA ASP A 337 -0.48 1.56 -16.03
C ASP A 337 -1.82 1.76 -15.28
N ARG A 338 -2.73 0.80 -15.36
CA ARG A 338 -4.01 0.85 -14.63
C ARG A 338 -3.85 0.73 -13.13
N MET A 339 -2.98 -0.16 -12.68
CA MET A 339 -2.67 -0.30 -11.26
C MET A 339 -1.74 0.80 -10.75
N GLY A 340 -1.10 1.58 -11.60
CA GLY A 340 -0.14 2.61 -11.21
C GLY A 340 1.07 2.01 -10.50
N HIS A 341 1.64 0.91 -11.02
CA HIS A 341 2.89 0.35 -10.56
C HIS A 341 4.07 1.18 -11.07
N SER A 342 5.08 1.37 -10.23
CA SER A 342 6.27 2.15 -10.60
C SER A 342 7.26 1.37 -11.47
N SER A 343 7.13 0.04 -11.52
CA SER A 343 8.05 -0.87 -12.21
C SER A 343 7.27 -2.06 -12.78
N SER A 344 7.70 -2.57 -13.93
CA SER A 344 7.17 -3.80 -14.54
C SER A 344 7.40 -5.03 -13.65
N SER A 345 8.51 -5.09 -12.92
CA SER A 345 8.82 -6.20 -12.03
C SER A 345 7.80 -6.44 -10.91
N ILE A 346 7.00 -5.41 -10.56
CA ILE A 346 5.88 -5.55 -9.62
C ILE A 346 4.68 -6.23 -10.32
N THR A 347 4.60 -6.12 -11.64
CA THR A 347 3.49 -6.65 -12.44
C THR A 347 3.76 -8.06 -12.93
N GLU A 348 5.03 -8.44 -13.12
CA GLU A 348 5.45 -9.79 -13.57
C GLU A 348 4.91 -10.93 -12.69
N VAL A 349 4.64 -10.65 -11.41
CA VAL A 349 4.05 -11.63 -10.50
C VAL A 349 2.67 -12.13 -10.97
N TYR A 350 1.98 -11.37 -11.83
CA TYR A 350 0.68 -11.77 -12.39
C TYR A 350 0.80 -12.80 -13.49
N ILE A 351 1.94 -12.91 -14.18
CA ILE A 351 2.21 -13.99 -15.14
C ILE A 351 2.11 -15.34 -14.42
N HIS A 352 2.84 -15.48 -13.30
CA HIS A 352 2.83 -16.71 -12.53
C HIS A 352 1.50 -16.97 -11.80
N ALA A 353 0.78 -15.91 -11.43
CA ALA A 353 -0.53 -16.05 -10.81
C ALA A 353 -1.58 -16.50 -11.83
N ALA A 354 -1.44 -16.09 -13.09
CA ALA A 354 -2.32 -16.47 -14.19
C ALA A 354 -2.29 -17.99 -14.46
N ASP A 355 -1.13 -18.62 -14.33
CA ASP A 355 -0.99 -20.07 -14.53
C ASP A 355 -1.82 -20.91 -13.52
N LEU A 356 -2.32 -20.27 -12.47
CA LEU A 356 -3.16 -20.92 -11.43
C LEU A 356 -4.66 -20.79 -11.69
N VAL A 357 -5.06 -20.04 -12.71
CA VAL A 357 -6.47 -19.81 -13.08
C VAL A 357 -6.82 -20.67 -14.28
N SER A 358 -7.92 -21.42 -14.20
CA SER A 358 -8.39 -22.23 -15.33
C SER A 358 -9.00 -21.38 -16.44
N HIS A 359 -9.00 -21.88 -17.68
CA HIS A 359 -9.62 -21.18 -18.82
C HIS A 359 -11.12 -20.95 -18.59
N ASP A 360 -11.84 -21.93 -18.04
CA ASP A 360 -13.28 -21.83 -17.76
C ASP A 360 -13.60 -20.69 -16.77
N GLU A 361 -12.71 -20.44 -15.80
CA GLU A 361 -12.86 -19.31 -14.87
C GLU A 361 -12.63 -17.95 -15.52
N ILE A 362 -11.84 -17.88 -16.59
CA ILE A 362 -11.56 -16.65 -17.32
C ILE A 362 -12.78 -16.26 -18.15
N ASP A 363 -13.35 -17.20 -18.88
CA ASP A 363 -14.49 -16.97 -19.78
C ASP A 363 -15.76 -16.55 -19.00
N GLY A 364 -15.99 -17.13 -17.83
CA GLY A 364 -17.11 -16.78 -16.95
C GLY A 364 -16.97 -15.43 -16.24
N TYR A 365 -15.77 -14.97 -16.00
CA TYR A 365 -15.47 -13.84 -15.09
C TYR A 365 -16.22 -12.53 -15.43
N GLN A 366 -16.26 -12.11 -16.69
CA GLN A 366 -16.91 -10.86 -17.12
C GLN A 366 -18.45 -10.94 -16.99
N ALA A 367 -19.02 -12.06 -17.42
CA ALA A 367 -20.46 -12.30 -17.33
C ALA A 367 -20.91 -12.32 -15.86
N GLU A 368 -20.19 -13.01 -15.01
CA GLU A 368 -20.47 -13.14 -13.59
C GLU A 368 -20.37 -11.80 -12.84
N ILE A 369 -19.40 -10.95 -13.18
CA ILE A 369 -19.32 -9.60 -12.60
C ILE A 369 -20.53 -8.76 -13.01
N CYS A 370 -20.96 -8.81 -14.27
CA CYS A 370 -22.12 -8.07 -14.70
C CYS A 370 -23.40 -8.54 -13.99
N GLU A 371 -23.58 -9.83 -13.76
CA GLU A 371 -24.71 -10.37 -12.99
C GLU A 371 -24.65 -9.97 -11.52
N LEU A 372 -23.48 -10.05 -10.90
CA LEU A 372 -23.28 -9.67 -9.51
C LEU A 372 -23.68 -8.21 -9.27
N LEU A 373 -23.22 -7.30 -10.12
CA LEU A 373 -23.50 -5.88 -10.00
C LEU A 373 -25.00 -5.56 -10.23
N LYS A 374 -25.68 -6.28 -11.11
CA LYS A 374 -27.14 -6.15 -11.32
C LYS A 374 -27.95 -6.69 -10.16
N GLY A 375 -27.50 -7.80 -9.55
CA GLY A 375 -28.17 -8.41 -8.39
C GLY A 375 -28.15 -7.53 -7.15
N ASP A 376 -27.08 -6.77 -6.92
CA ASP A 376 -26.96 -5.85 -5.78
C ASP A 376 -27.90 -4.62 -5.87
N VAL A 377 -28.30 -4.22 -7.07
CA VAL A 377 -29.27 -3.11 -7.26
C VAL A 377 -30.66 -3.50 -6.75
N ASN A 378 -31.04 -4.76 -6.83
CA ASN A 378 -32.36 -5.27 -6.38
C ASN A 378 -32.43 -5.48 -4.86
N GLY A 379 -31.32 -5.40 -4.13
CA GLY A 379 -31.26 -5.58 -2.68
C GLY A 379 -31.72 -4.36 -1.84
N TYR A 380 -32.11 -3.26 -2.49
CA TYR A 380 -32.58 -2.04 -1.82
C TYR A 380 -34.08 -2.05 -1.44
N SER A 381 -34.85 -3.07 -1.84
CA SER A 381 -36.31 -3.12 -1.66
C SER A 381 -36.75 -4.02 -0.51
N SER A 382 -35.89 -4.37 0.42
CA SER A 382 -36.25 -5.15 1.61
C SER A 382 -35.64 -4.60 2.89
#